data_4d8dd6cce76b3019a6fbb78b04d65a45
#
_entry.id   4d8dd6cce76b3019a6fbb78b04d65a45
#
_cell.length_a   1.000
_cell.length_b   1.000
_cell.length_c   1.000
_cell.angle_alpha   90.00
_cell.angle_beta   90.00
_cell.angle_gamma   90.00
#
_symmetry.space_group_name_H-M   'P 1'
#
loop_
_entity.id
_entity.type
_entity.pdbx_description
1 polymer ?
#
loop_
_entity_poly.entity_id
_entity_poly.type
_entity_poly.pdbx_seq_one_letter_code
_entity_poly.pdbx_strand_id
1 'polypeptide(L)'
;IDHLASGPRHLFSGWPVAAVPEVAAGLYSIWKGDQFVYIGMSGRSASSEELERRRQIGKTFGLFNRLAAHASGRRSGDQFCVYVADIFVLPQLTSAQIKAISQRQITLDSLVKKYIHDHLSFRFMETSDGATALRIEAEIKDGSLGIKPLLNPTP
;
A
#
# COMPACT_ATOMS: atom_id res chain seq x y z
N ILE A 1 12.38 -4.79 -10.77
CA ILE A 1 11.34 -5.74 -10.32
C ILE A 1 11.82 -6.52 -9.09
N ASP A 2 13.08 -7.01 -9.07
CA ASP A 2 13.65 -7.78 -7.95
C ASP A 2 13.57 -7.05 -6.59
N HIS A 3 13.68 -5.72 -6.59
CA HIS A 3 13.51 -4.92 -5.38
C HIS A 3 12.13 -5.09 -4.70
N LEU A 4 11.09 -5.36 -5.47
CA LEU A 4 9.73 -5.57 -4.95
C LEU A 4 9.55 -6.98 -4.35
N ALA A 5 10.38 -7.95 -4.77
CA ALA A 5 10.36 -9.32 -4.25
C ALA A 5 11.34 -9.53 -3.09
N SER A 6 12.57 -8.99 -3.20
CA SER A 6 13.69 -9.29 -2.31
C SER A 6 14.42 -8.08 -1.71
N GLY A 7 14.05 -6.86 -2.11
CA GLY A 7 14.63 -5.62 -1.59
C GLY A 7 14.35 -5.36 -0.11
N PRO A 8 14.81 -4.22 0.43
CA PRO A 8 14.60 -3.85 1.83
C PRO A 8 13.11 -3.89 2.21
N ARG A 9 12.81 -4.56 3.32
CA ARG A 9 11.46 -4.68 3.87
C ARG A 9 11.24 -3.63 4.94
N HIS A 10 10.17 -2.88 4.83
CA HIS A 10 9.76 -1.85 5.79
C HIS A 10 8.44 -2.26 6.45
N LEU A 11 8.35 -2.13 7.78
CA LEU A 11 7.14 -2.42 8.52
C LEU A 11 6.20 -1.22 8.51
N PHE A 12 4.89 -1.44 8.35
CA PHE A 12 3.91 -0.37 8.50
C PHE A 12 3.85 0.18 9.93
N SER A 13 4.21 -0.60 10.94
CA SER A 13 4.34 -0.14 12.33
C SER A 13 5.38 0.98 12.50
N GLY A 14 6.36 1.08 11.61
CA GLY A 14 7.36 2.14 11.59
C GLY A 14 7.00 3.36 10.73
N TRP A 15 5.77 3.42 10.21
CA TRP A 15 5.37 4.55 9.38
C TRP A 15 5.30 5.87 10.18
N PRO A 16 5.80 7.02 9.65
CA PRO A 16 6.45 7.19 8.36
C PRO A 16 7.89 6.65 8.32
N VAL A 17 8.26 6.06 7.16
CA VAL A 17 9.58 5.46 6.93
C VAL A 17 10.46 6.43 6.16
N ALA A 18 11.59 6.84 6.74
CA ALA A 18 12.49 7.85 6.16
C ALA A 18 13.08 7.46 4.79
N ALA A 19 13.16 6.15 4.49
CA ALA A 19 13.62 5.67 3.19
C ALA A 19 12.62 5.93 2.05
N VAL A 20 11.33 6.17 2.35
CA VAL A 20 10.32 6.45 1.33
C VAL A 20 10.45 7.91 0.88
N PRO A 21 10.69 8.16 -0.43
CA PRO A 21 10.86 9.51 -0.91
C PRO A 21 9.56 10.30 -0.81
N GLU A 22 9.65 11.56 -0.39
CA GLU A 22 8.49 12.43 -0.24
C GLU A 22 7.79 12.74 -1.57
N VAL A 23 8.55 12.73 -2.67
CA VAL A 23 8.02 12.96 -4.04
C VAL A 23 8.62 11.94 -4.99
N ALA A 24 7.85 10.92 -5.35
CA ALA A 24 8.26 9.92 -6.34
C ALA A 24 7.05 9.24 -7.00
N ALA A 25 7.17 8.94 -8.29
CA ALA A 25 6.38 7.89 -8.93
C ALA A 25 7.04 6.53 -8.65
N GLY A 26 6.27 5.46 -8.60
CA GLY A 26 6.84 4.13 -8.42
C GLY A 26 5.82 3.09 -8.05
N LEU A 27 6.35 1.93 -7.68
CA LEU A 27 5.59 0.75 -7.29
C LEU A 27 5.90 0.37 -5.83
N TYR A 28 4.98 -0.34 -5.24
CA TYR A 28 5.18 -0.96 -3.92
C TYR A 28 4.47 -2.30 -3.86
N SER A 29 5.14 -3.26 -3.24
CA SER A 29 4.59 -4.58 -2.93
C SER A 29 4.32 -4.67 -1.43
N ILE A 30 3.19 -5.26 -1.05
CA ILE A 30 2.80 -5.47 0.35
C ILE A 30 2.83 -6.95 0.66
N TRP A 31 3.34 -7.29 1.83
CA TRP A 31 3.63 -8.64 2.26
C TRP A 31 3.11 -8.91 3.68
N LYS A 32 2.63 -10.14 3.89
CA LYS A 32 2.34 -10.70 5.21
C LYS A 32 3.30 -11.87 5.45
N GLY A 33 4.36 -11.64 6.24
CA GLY A 33 5.47 -12.58 6.23
C GLY A 33 6.02 -12.75 4.82
N ASP A 34 6.03 -13.97 4.30
CA ASP A 34 6.49 -14.27 2.94
C ASP A 34 5.33 -14.36 1.92
N GLN A 35 4.09 -14.15 2.35
CA GLN A 35 2.94 -14.10 1.47
C GLN A 35 2.87 -12.76 0.75
N PHE A 36 2.87 -12.78 -0.60
CA PHE A 36 2.64 -11.61 -1.44
C PHE A 36 1.16 -11.22 -1.40
N VAL A 37 0.86 -10.08 -0.80
CA VAL A 37 -0.52 -9.65 -0.52
C VAL A 37 -1.04 -8.71 -1.59
N TYR A 38 -0.26 -7.71 -1.98
CA TYR A 38 -0.75 -6.65 -2.86
C TYR A 38 0.39 -5.99 -3.63
N ILE A 39 0.12 -5.60 -4.87
CA ILE A 39 0.94 -4.70 -5.68
C ILE A 39 0.16 -3.44 -5.99
N GLY A 40 0.79 -2.30 -5.90
CA GLY A 40 0.22 -1.04 -6.31
C GLY A 40 1.26 -0.11 -6.90
N MET A 41 0.78 0.90 -7.59
CA MET A 41 1.60 1.96 -8.15
C MET A 41 1.09 3.34 -7.72
N SER A 42 1.95 4.33 -7.81
CA SER A 42 1.60 5.71 -7.54
C SER A 42 2.28 6.67 -8.51
N GLY A 43 1.67 7.86 -8.68
CA GLY A 43 2.18 8.85 -9.59
C GLY A 43 1.79 8.63 -11.05
N ARG A 44 0.69 7.90 -11.34
CA ARG A 44 0.25 7.48 -12.69
C ARG A 44 0.37 8.56 -13.78
N SER A 45 0.00 9.79 -13.49
CA SER A 45 -0.02 10.90 -14.45
C SER A 45 1.21 11.82 -14.36
N ALA A 46 2.17 11.51 -13.49
CA ALA A 46 3.31 12.37 -13.29
C ALA A 46 4.41 12.09 -14.30
N SER A 47 4.80 13.12 -15.06
CA SER A 47 6.04 13.14 -15.84
C SER A 47 7.24 13.43 -14.93
N SER A 48 8.44 13.23 -15.45
CA SER A 48 9.68 13.58 -14.73
C SER A 48 9.73 15.06 -14.35
N GLU A 49 9.25 15.94 -15.23
CA GLU A 49 9.20 17.40 -15.01
C GLU A 49 8.19 17.76 -13.90
N GLU A 50 7.04 17.09 -13.89
CA GLU A 50 6.04 17.30 -12.83
C GLU A 50 6.56 16.83 -11.46
N LEU A 51 7.28 15.71 -11.39
CA LEU A 51 7.92 15.25 -10.17
C LEU A 51 8.95 16.27 -9.66
N GLU A 52 9.78 16.81 -10.54
CA GLU A 52 10.76 17.83 -10.18
C GLU A 52 10.09 19.11 -9.67
N ARG A 53 9.07 19.59 -10.36
CA ARG A 53 8.28 20.75 -9.92
C ARG A 53 7.70 20.53 -8.50
N ARG A 54 7.21 19.32 -8.19
CA ARG A 54 6.65 19.01 -6.86
C ARG A 54 7.71 18.99 -5.78
N ARG A 55 8.92 18.51 -6.07
CA ARG A 55 10.05 18.57 -5.13
C ARG A 55 10.37 20.02 -4.75
N GLN A 56 10.38 20.92 -5.74
CA GLN A 56 10.65 22.34 -5.53
C GLN A 56 9.60 23.04 -4.64
N ILE A 57 8.33 22.62 -4.71
CA ILE A 57 7.27 23.18 -3.86
C ILE A 57 7.21 22.54 -2.47
N GLY A 58 7.97 21.46 -2.22
CA GLY A 58 8.03 20.79 -0.92
C GLY A 58 6.72 20.10 -0.49
N LYS A 59 5.91 19.61 -1.45
CA LYS A 59 4.68 18.85 -1.16
C LYS A 59 4.88 17.38 -1.45
N THR A 60 4.53 16.54 -0.49
CA THR A 60 4.55 15.09 -0.67
C THR A 60 3.65 14.63 -1.82
N PHE A 61 4.11 13.64 -2.57
CA PHE A 61 3.39 13.12 -3.73
C PHE A 61 3.78 11.68 -4.05
N GLY A 62 2.86 10.94 -4.63
CA GLY A 62 3.14 9.63 -5.20
C GLY A 62 3.27 8.54 -4.13
N LEU A 63 4.43 7.89 -4.06
CA LEU A 63 4.68 6.76 -3.17
C LEU A 63 4.39 7.09 -1.71
N PHE A 64 4.89 8.22 -1.21
CA PHE A 64 4.69 8.64 0.18
C PHE A 64 3.20 8.76 0.52
N ASN A 65 2.44 9.50 -0.29
CA ASN A 65 1.02 9.71 -0.02
C ASN A 65 0.21 8.42 -0.10
N ARG A 66 0.55 7.54 -1.04
CA ARG A 66 -0.13 6.25 -1.20
C ARG A 66 0.13 5.32 -0.03
N LEU A 67 1.38 5.17 0.38
CA LEU A 67 1.73 4.35 1.55
C LEU A 67 1.20 4.93 2.85
N ALA A 68 1.15 6.27 2.99
CA ALA A 68 0.50 6.94 4.12
C ALA A 68 -1.01 6.62 4.19
N ALA A 69 -1.69 6.63 3.03
CA ALA A 69 -3.11 6.25 2.97
C ALA A 69 -3.31 4.81 3.45
N HIS A 70 -2.51 3.86 2.97
CA HIS A 70 -2.56 2.47 3.41
C HIS A 70 -2.26 2.32 4.92
N ALA A 71 -1.21 2.98 5.40
CA ALA A 71 -0.85 2.96 6.83
C ALA A 71 -1.94 3.54 7.74
N SER A 72 -2.79 4.43 7.22
CA SER A 72 -3.89 5.02 7.98
C SER A 72 -5.00 4.04 8.32
N GLY A 73 -5.16 2.96 7.55
CA GLY A 73 -6.24 1.98 7.68
C GLY A 73 -7.63 2.49 7.28
N ARG A 74 -7.72 3.70 6.71
CA ARG A 74 -9.00 4.30 6.29
C ARG A 74 -9.48 3.69 4.98
N ARG A 75 -10.65 3.05 5.01
CA ARG A 75 -11.25 2.38 3.82
C ARG A 75 -11.79 3.38 2.80
N SER A 76 -12.19 4.57 3.25
CA SER A 76 -12.72 5.60 2.35
C SER A 76 -11.63 6.10 1.41
N GLY A 77 -11.82 5.83 0.11
CA GLY A 77 -10.88 6.22 -0.95
C GLY A 77 -9.62 5.33 -1.06
N ASP A 78 -9.56 4.23 -0.31
CA ASP A 78 -8.44 3.28 -0.36
C ASP A 78 -8.91 1.84 -0.50
N GLN A 79 -8.90 1.33 -1.74
CA GLN A 79 -9.34 -0.02 -2.06
C GLN A 79 -8.52 -1.11 -1.37
N PHE A 80 -7.23 -0.89 -1.14
CA PHE A 80 -6.40 -1.83 -0.39
C PHE A 80 -6.92 -2.00 1.05
N CYS A 81 -7.25 -0.91 1.74
CA CYS A 81 -7.81 -0.98 3.09
C CYS A 81 -9.18 -1.68 3.11
N VAL A 82 -9.99 -1.56 2.04
CA VAL A 82 -11.23 -2.33 1.90
C VAL A 82 -10.92 -3.83 1.82
N TYR A 83 -9.99 -4.24 0.97
CA TYR A 83 -9.61 -5.66 0.86
C TYR A 83 -9.03 -6.22 2.16
N VAL A 84 -8.19 -5.45 2.87
CA VAL A 84 -7.68 -5.86 4.19
C VAL A 84 -8.83 -6.05 5.19
N ALA A 85 -9.82 -5.14 5.19
CA ALA A 85 -11.00 -5.28 6.04
C ALA A 85 -11.75 -6.57 5.74
N ASP A 86 -12.08 -6.81 4.47
CA ASP A 86 -12.93 -7.92 4.05
C ASP A 86 -12.25 -9.29 4.25
N ILE A 87 -10.98 -9.39 3.89
CA ILE A 87 -10.28 -10.69 3.84
C ILE A 87 -9.59 -11.05 5.17
N PHE A 88 -9.09 -10.04 5.89
CA PHE A 88 -8.29 -10.32 7.09
C PHE A 88 -8.94 -9.88 8.40
N VAL A 89 -9.71 -8.80 8.42
CA VAL A 89 -10.23 -8.25 9.67
C VAL A 89 -11.62 -8.81 9.99
N LEU A 90 -12.58 -8.71 9.08
CA LEU A 90 -13.96 -9.16 9.28
C LEU A 90 -14.06 -10.63 9.72
N PRO A 91 -13.32 -11.59 9.12
CA PRO A 91 -13.40 -12.99 9.53
C PRO A 91 -12.93 -13.27 10.98
N GLN A 92 -12.20 -12.34 11.59
CA GLN A 92 -11.62 -12.48 12.92
C GLN A 92 -12.32 -11.62 13.98
N LEU A 93 -13.38 -10.87 13.61
CA LEU A 93 -14.09 -10.01 14.54
C LEU A 93 -14.78 -10.83 15.63
N THR A 94 -14.52 -10.45 16.87
CA THR A 94 -15.24 -10.98 18.02
C THR A 94 -16.60 -10.31 18.17
N SER A 95 -17.55 -10.99 18.83
CA SER A 95 -18.87 -10.41 19.15
C SER A 95 -18.73 -9.11 19.96
N ALA A 96 -17.74 -9.01 20.83
CA ALA A 96 -17.45 -7.81 21.61
C ALA A 96 -17.01 -6.64 20.70
N GLN A 97 -16.15 -6.90 19.70
CA GLN A 97 -15.73 -5.89 18.74
C GLN A 97 -16.88 -5.43 17.86
N ILE A 98 -17.72 -6.35 17.38
CA ILE A 98 -18.92 -6.02 16.59
C ILE A 98 -19.86 -5.10 17.40
N LYS A 99 -20.09 -5.43 18.66
CA LYS A 99 -20.88 -4.62 19.58
C LYS A 99 -20.26 -3.23 19.80
N ALA A 100 -18.96 -3.16 20.03
CA ALA A 100 -18.24 -1.91 20.22
C ALA A 100 -18.31 -1.01 18.96
N ILE A 101 -18.24 -1.59 17.76
CA ILE A 101 -18.41 -0.87 16.49
C ILE A 101 -19.84 -0.31 16.40
N SER A 102 -20.86 -1.13 16.68
CA SER A 102 -22.27 -0.69 16.61
C SER A 102 -22.57 0.43 17.61
N GLN A 103 -21.86 0.46 18.75
CA GLN A 103 -21.95 1.50 19.76
C GLN A 103 -21.02 2.70 19.51
N ARG A 104 -20.30 2.72 18.38
CA ARG A 104 -19.32 3.77 18.01
C ARG A 104 -18.18 3.95 19.02
N GLN A 105 -17.86 2.95 19.79
CA GLN A 105 -16.71 2.95 20.72
C GLN A 105 -15.39 2.75 20.01
N ILE A 106 -15.40 1.94 18.94
CA ILE A 106 -14.28 1.73 18.01
C ILE A 106 -14.80 1.81 16.59
N THR A 107 -13.89 1.93 15.62
CA THR A 107 -14.23 1.88 14.19
C THR A 107 -13.62 0.66 13.53
N LEU A 108 -14.22 0.16 12.45
CA LEU A 108 -13.61 -0.89 11.65
C LEU A 108 -12.26 -0.40 11.05
N ASP A 109 -12.16 0.88 10.68
CA ASP A 109 -10.91 1.47 10.19
C ASP A 109 -9.79 1.41 11.23
N SER A 110 -10.09 1.57 12.53
CA SER A 110 -9.08 1.41 13.59
C SER A 110 -8.56 -0.03 13.70
N LEU A 111 -9.41 -1.01 13.47
CA LEU A 111 -9.01 -2.43 13.43
C LEU A 111 -8.22 -2.77 12.16
N VAL A 112 -8.60 -2.20 11.02
CA VAL A 112 -7.84 -2.30 9.77
C VAL A 112 -6.44 -1.71 9.94
N LYS A 113 -6.33 -0.49 10.50
CA LYS A 113 -5.05 0.12 10.83
C LYS A 113 -4.20 -0.78 11.72
N LYS A 114 -4.79 -1.28 12.81
CA LYS A 114 -4.09 -2.18 13.73
C LYS A 114 -3.57 -3.42 13.00
N TYR A 115 -4.40 -4.06 12.16
CA TYR A 115 -4.00 -5.23 11.40
C TYR A 115 -2.81 -4.94 10.46
N ILE A 116 -2.90 -3.83 9.71
CA ILE A 116 -1.84 -3.40 8.79
C ILE A 116 -0.52 -3.21 9.55
N HIS A 117 -0.55 -2.49 10.68
CA HIS A 117 0.64 -2.19 11.47
C HIS A 117 1.24 -3.45 12.14
N ASP A 118 0.40 -4.36 12.60
CA ASP A 118 0.87 -5.55 13.31
C ASP A 118 1.39 -6.65 12.38
N HIS A 119 0.87 -6.74 11.13
CA HIS A 119 1.09 -7.92 10.29
C HIS A 119 1.69 -7.65 8.93
N LEU A 120 1.64 -6.41 8.44
CA LEU A 120 2.03 -6.12 7.07
C LEU A 120 3.32 -5.32 6.97
N SER A 121 4.05 -5.61 5.92
CA SER A 121 5.26 -4.91 5.53
C SER A 121 5.18 -4.54 4.04
N PHE A 122 6.03 -3.63 3.61
CA PHE A 122 6.10 -3.25 2.21
C PHE A 122 7.55 -3.14 1.72
N ARG A 123 7.70 -3.23 0.41
CA ARG A 123 8.88 -2.84 -0.35
C ARG A 123 8.45 -1.86 -1.40
N PHE A 124 9.33 -1.03 -1.88
CA PHE A 124 9.02 -0.07 -2.93
C PHE A 124 10.16 0.09 -3.92
N MET A 125 9.84 0.63 -5.08
CA MET A 125 10.78 0.95 -6.15
C MET A 125 10.33 2.25 -6.81
N GLU A 126 11.24 3.22 -6.91
CA GLU A 126 11.01 4.43 -7.68
C GLU A 126 11.08 4.15 -9.19
N THR A 127 10.34 4.92 -9.96
CA THR A 127 10.40 4.93 -11.43
C THR A 127 10.63 6.35 -11.93
N SER A 128 11.13 6.49 -13.16
CA SER A 128 11.34 7.79 -13.81
C SER A 128 10.05 8.61 -13.94
N ASP A 129 8.93 7.91 -14.11
CA ASP A 129 7.60 8.50 -14.35
C ASP A 129 6.48 7.50 -14.03
N GLY A 130 5.24 8.00 -14.08
CA GLY A 130 4.07 7.18 -13.78
C GLY A 130 3.71 6.17 -14.87
N ALA A 131 4.06 6.41 -16.13
CA ALA A 131 3.79 5.48 -17.23
C ALA A 131 4.63 4.21 -17.07
N THR A 132 5.90 4.36 -16.71
CA THR A 132 6.80 3.24 -16.39
C THR A 132 6.27 2.43 -15.21
N ALA A 133 5.82 3.09 -14.14
CA ALA A 133 5.22 2.40 -13.00
C ALA A 133 3.98 1.60 -13.40
N LEU A 134 3.10 2.16 -14.22
CA LEU A 134 1.88 1.49 -14.67
C LEU A 134 2.17 0.22 -15.48
N ARG A 135 3.13 0.29 -16.40
CA ARG A 135 3.55 -0.86 -17.21
C ARG A 135 4.10 -1.99 -16.35
N ILE A 136 5.00 -1.68 -15.41
CA ILE A 136 5.58 -2.69 -14.51
C ILE A 136 4.52 -3.29 -13.57
N GLU A 137 3.57 -2.48 -13.09
CA GLU A 137 2.45 -2.97 -12.26
C GLU A 137 1.64 -4.05 -12.99
N ALA A 138 1.32 -3.82 -14.26
CA ALA A 138 0.60 -4.79 -15.08
C ALA A 138 1.38 -6.10 -15.24
N GLU A 139 2.66 -6.03 -15.57
CA GLU A 139 3.54 -7.20 -15.68
C GLU A 139 3.57 -8.04 -14.39
N ILE A 140 3.60 -7.38 -13.23
CA ILE A 140 3.62 -8.07 -11.93
C ILE A 140 2.26 -8.72 -11.62
N LYS A 141 1.16 -8.07 -11.92
CA LYS A 141 -0.19 -8.66 -11.78
C LYS A 141 -0.37 -9.91 -12.63
N ASP A 142 0.24 -9.95 -13.81
CA ASP A 142 0.24 -11.12 -14.69
C ASP A 142 1.17 -12.25 -14.21
N GLY A 143 1.97 -12.01 -13.16
CA GLY A 143 2.79 -13.03 -12.52
C GLY A 143 4.28 -13.00 -12.88
N SER A 144 4.81 -11.88 -13.37
CA SER A 144 6.25 -11.75 -13.71
C SER A 144 7.19 -11.93 -12.51
N LEU A 145 6.70 -11.86 -11.27
CA LEU A 145 7.44 -12.21 -10.05
C LEU A 145 7.40 -13.72 -9.71
N GLY A 146 6.81 -14.57 -10.56
CA GLY A 146 6.60 -16.00 -10.30
C GLY A 146 5.47 -16.30 -9.32
N ILE A 147 4.87 -15.28 -8.70
CA ILE A 147 3.73 -15.36 -7.79
C ILE A 147 2.76 -14.22 -8.08
N LYS A 148 1.46 -14.45 -7.83
CA LYS A 148 0.42 -13.42 -7.95
C LYS A 148 0.06 -12.83 -6.59
N PRO A 149 -0.28 -11.54 -6.51
CA PRO A 149 -0.72 -10.92 -5.26
C PRO A 149 -2.12 -11.42 -4.88
N LEU A 150 -2.33 -11.63 -3.57
CA LEU A 150 -3.58 -12.21 -3.04
C LEU A 150 -4.79 -11.29 -3.21
N LEU A 151 -4.61 -9.98 -2.98
CA LEU A 151 -5.72 -9.02 -2.89
C LEU A 151 -5.99 -8.20 -4.17
N ASN A 152 -5.07 -8.21 -5.12
CA ASN A 152 -5.34 -7.52 -6.36
C ASN A 152 -6.46 -8.25 -7.13
N PRO A 153 -7.45 -7.50 -7.67
CA PRO A 153 -8.43 -8.13 -8.55
C PRO A 153 -7.72 -8.83 -9.70
N THR A 154 -8.11 -10.06 -9.97
CA THR A 154 -7.79 -10.69 -11.27
C THR A 154 -8.53 -9.92 -12.36
N PRO A 155 -7.88 -9.64 -13.48
CA PRO A 155 -8.53 -9.01 -14.63
C PRO A 155 -9.77 -9.78 -15.10
#